data_4b2bf30a981539c22aadf214d0b69ffe
#
_entry.id   4b2bf30a981539c22aadf214d0b69ffe
#
_cell.length_a   1.000
_cell.length_b   1.000
_cell.length_c   1.000
_cell.angle_alpha   90.00
_cell.angle_beta   90.00
_cell.angle_gamma   90.00
#
_symmetry.space_group_name_H-M   'P 1'
#
loop_
_entity.id
_entity.type
_entity.pdbx_description
1 polymer ?
#
loop_
_entity_poly.entity_id
_entity_poly.type
_entity_poly.pdbx_seq_one_letter_code
_entity_poly.pdbx_strand_id
1 'polypeptide(L)'
;VIKAGFSSDNITFGMGGGLLQQVNRDTLNFAMKTSSARVDGFWRDVYKDPITSVSKRSKRGRLALVKHQGSYMTLREDELAEQNNLLQDVFLNGDLLVDDTLTAIRQRSSVKS
;
A
#
# COMPACT_ATOMS: atom_id res chain seq x y z
N VAL A 1 16.18 19.60 24.90
CA VAL A 1 15.59 18.58 25.74
C VAL A 1 16.28 18.63 27.12
N ILE A 2 17.57 18.32 27.26
CA ILE A 2 18.33 18.35 28.52
C ILE A 2 18.30 19.73 29.16
N LYS A 3 18.46 20.80 28.38
CA LYS A 3 18.32 22.18 28.84
C LYS A 3 16.92 22.52 29.38
N ALA A 4 15.90 21.78 29.02
CA ALA A 4 14.53 21.93 29.52
C ALA A 4 14.20 20.98 30.70
N GLY A 5 15.21 20.33 31.28
CA GLY A 5 15.05 19.49 32.47
C GLY A 5 14.56 18.06 32.21
N PHE A 6 14.51 17.61 30.96
CA PHE A 6 14.15 16.23 30.65
C PHE A 6 15.39 15.33 30.61
N SER A 7 15.28 14.13 31.20
CA SER A 7 16.32 13.12 31.10
C SER A 7 16.37 12.57 29.66
N SER A 8 17.59 12.32 29.16
CA SER A 8 17.81 11.63 27.90
C SER A 8 17.21 10.22 27.88
N ASP A 9 17.11 9.57 29.03
CA ASP A 9 16.61 8.20 29.17
C ASP A 9 15.11 8.08 28.90
N ASN A 10 14.40 9.20 28.95
CA ASN A 10 12.96 9.27 28.67
C ASN A 10 12.65 9.63 27.22
N ILE A 11 13.66 9.63 26.34
CA ILE A 11 13.50 10.05 24.95
C ILE A 11 13.94 8.95 24.02
N THR A 12 13.02 8.56 23.14
CA THR A 12 13.32 7.64 22.05
C THR A 12 13.13 8.36 20.71
N PHE A 13 14.13 8.28 19.87
CA PHE A 13 14.07 8.78 18.51
C PHE A 13 13.82 7.63 17.55
N GLY A 14 12.75 7.70 16.78
CA GLY A 14 12.50 6.77 15.70
C GLY A 14 12.81 7.43 14.36
N MET A 15 13.65 6.78 13.55
CA MET A 15 13.91 7.19 12.19
C MET A 15 13.67 6.00 11.26
N GLY A 16 12.78 6.20 10.29
CA GLY A 16 12.47 5.18 9.30
C GLY A 16 13.35 5.29 8.04
N GLY A 17 12.72 5.23 6.88
CA GLY A 17 13.42 5.24 5.57
C GLY A 17 14.38 6.39 5.34
N GLY A 18 14.20 7.55 5.97
CA GLY A 18 15.09 8.69 5.84
C GLY A 18 16.53 8.46 6.30
N LEU A 19 16.78 7.42 7.11
CA LEU A 19 18.13 7.05 7.51
C LEU A 19 18.90 6.31 6.41
N LEU A 20 18.19 5.49 5.62
CA LEU A 20 18.78 4.56 4.67
C LEU A 20 18.63 5.01 3.22
N GLN A 21 17.75 5.95 2.93
CA GLN A 21 17.44 6.38 1.57
C GLN A 21 17.06 7.86 1.52
N GLN A 22 17.49 8.54 0.47
CA GLN A 22 17.17 9.96 0.24
C GLN A 22 15.90 10.14 -0.61
N VAL A 23 15.24 9.06 -1.01
CA VAL A 23 14.00 9.11 -1.80
C VAL A 23 12.79 9.21 -0.89
N ASN A 24 11.96 10.20 -1.14
CA ASN A 24 10.70 10.37 -0.43
C ASN A 24 9.57 9.64 -1.17
N ARG A 25 9.10 8.54 -0.59
CA ARG A 25 7.98 7.76 -1.13
C ARG A 25 6.66 8.54 -1.20
N ASP A 26 6.50 9.54 -0.33
CA ASP A 26 5.27 10.32 -0.26
C ASP A 26 5.11 11.24 -1.48
N THR A 27 6.21 11.68 -2.08
CA THR A 27 6.21 12.45 -3.33
C THR A 27 5.62 11.65 -4.49
N LEU A 28 5.87 10.35 -4.54
CA LEU A 28 5.38 9.45 -5.58
C LEU A 28 4.09 8.72 -5.18
N ASN A 29 3.58 8.96 -3.97
CA ASN A 29 2.43 8.24 -3.38
C ASN A 29 2.60 6.72 -3.41
N PHE A 30 3.84 6.24 -3.27
CA PHE A 30 4.18 4.83 -3.39
C PHE A 30 4.23 4.18 -2.01
N ALA A 31 3.25 3.32 -1.71
CA ALA A 31 3.22 2.57 -0.46
C ALA A 31 2.56 1.20 -0.66
N MET A 32 3.11 0.20 0.04
CA MET A 32 2.48 -1.11 0.18
C MET A 32 1.86 -1.20 1.57
N LYS A 33 0.57 -1.54 1.63
CA LYS A 33 -0.19 -1.66 2.87
C LYS A 33 -1.16 -2.83 2.78
N THR A 34 -1.30 -3.56 3.88
CA THR A 34 -2.36 -4.56 4.03
C THR A 34 -3.71 -3.87 4.03
N SER A 35 -4.64 -4.34 3.22
CA SER A 35 -6.02 -3.84 3.16
C SER A 35 -7.03 -4.82 3.75
N SER A 36 -6.68 -6.11 3.81
CA SER A 36 -7.51 -7.16 4.37
C SER A 36 -6.65 -8.27 4.95
N ALA A 37 -7.13 -8.95 5.97
CA ALA A 37 -6.50 -10.12 6.57
C ALA A 37 -7.56 -11.19 6.88
N ARG A 38 -7.17 -12.47 6.77
CA ARG A 38 -8.02 -13.57 7.21
C ARG A 38 -7.60 -14.02 8.61
N VAL A 39 -8.51 -13.87 9.57
CA VAL A 39 -8.27 -14.22 10.99
C VAL A 39 -9.37 -15.19 11.42
N ASP A 40 -8.99 -16.33 11.94
CA ASP A 40 -9.93 -17.38 12.38
C ASP A 40 -10.96 -17.77 11.30
N GLY A 41 -10.53 -17.80 10.04
CA GLY A 41 -11.40 -18.13 8.90
C GLY A 41 -12.23 -16.98 8.34
N PHE A 42 -12.28 -15.84 9.00
CA PHE A 42 -13.07 -14.67 8.59
C PHE A 42 -12.22 -13.55 8.04
N TRP A 43 -12.68 -12.90 6.97
CA TRP A 43 -12.03 -11.73 6.42
C TRP A 43 -12.31 -10.50 7.28
N ARG A 44 -11.25 -9.74 7.57
CA ARG A 44 -11.30 -8.48 8.32
C ARG A 44 -10.64 -7.39 7.51
N ASP A 45 -11.28 -6.23 7.48
CA ASP A 45 -10.69 -5.03 6.87
C ASP A 45 -9.51 -4.53 7.73
N VAL A 46 -8.40 -4.21 7.05
CA VAL A 46 -7.21 -3.62 7.67
C VAL A 46 -6.97 -2.27 7.01
N TYR A 47 -7.01 -1.21 7.79
CA TYR A 47 -6.85 0.13 7.24
C TYR A 47 -6.35 1.12 8.27
N LYS A 48 -5.87 2.25 7.78
CA LYS A 48 -5.49 3.40 8.58
C LYS A 48 -6.39 4.57 8.21
N ASP A 49 -7.04 5.16 9.21
CA ASP A 49 -7.93 6.32 9.04
C ASP A 49 -7.70 7.34 10.17
N PRO A 50 -6.51 7.98 10.23
CA PRO A 50 -6.19 8.92 11.28
C PRO A 50 -7.00 10.21 11.12
N ILE A 51 -7.55 10.72 12.23
CA ILE A 51 -8.35 11.95 12.27
C ILE A 51 -7.52 13.17 11.81
N THR A 52 -6.23 13.20 12.17
CA THR A 52 -5.35 14.37 11.97
C THR A 52 -4.59 14.37 10.65
N SER A 53 -4.68 13.32 9.83
CA SER A 53 -3.86 13.18 8.63
C SER A 53 -4.59 12.41 7.54
N VAL A 54 -5.42 13.11 6.79
CA VAL A 54 -6.21 12.53 5.68
C VAL A 54 -5.33 11.87 4.62
N SER A 55 -4.13 12.42 4.36
CA SER A 55 -3.15 11.86 3.42
C SER A 55 -2.65 10.46 3.82
N LYS A 56 -2.81 10.06 5.08
CA LYS A 56 -2.43 8.73 5.58
C LYS A 56 -3.56 7.70 5.56
N ARG A 57 -4.73 8.07 5.08
CA ARG A 57 -5.81 7.10 4.86
C ARG A 57 -5.38 6.00 3.92
N SER A 58 -5.80 4.78 4.21
CA SER A 58 -5.58 3.66 3.31
C SER A 58 -6.90 3.02 2.91
N LYS A 59 -6.92 2.42 1.72
CA LYS A 59 -8.05 1.62 1.26
C LYS A 59 -8.21 0.40 2.16
N ARG A 60 -9.44 -0.05 2.35
CA ARG A 60 -9.80 -1.16 3.24
C ARG A 60 -10.55 -2.26 2.51
N GLY A 61 -10.41 -3.48 2.98
CA GLY A 61 -11.13 -4.64 2.48
C GLY A 61 -10.39 -5.36 1.36
N ARG A 62 -10.98 -6.44 0.90
CA ARG A 62 -10.52 -7.12 -0.32
C ARG A 62 -10.81 -6.22 -1.50
N LEU A 63 -9.75 -5.91 -2.25
CA LEU A 63 -9.81 -4.90 -3.31
C LEU A 63 -9.71 -5.56 -4.67
N ALA A 64 -10.35 -4.94 -5.65
CA ALA A 64 -10.24 -5.23 -7.06
C ALA A 64 -9.84 -3.95 -7.81
N LEU A 65 -9.12 -4.12 -8.90
CA LEU A 65 -8.80 -3.04 -9.84
C LEU A 65 -9.49 -3.32 -11.16
N VAL A 66 -10.26 -2.38 -11.64
CA VAL A 66 -10.96 -2.49 -12.92
C VAL A 66 -10.61 -1.32 -13.83
N LYS A 67 -10.77 -1.52 -15.13
CA LYS A 67 -10.67 -0.45 -16.12
C LYS A 67 -12.07 -0.08 -16.59
N HIS A 68 -12.45 1.17 -16.39
CA HIS A 68 -13.73 1.69 -16.81
C HIS A 68 -13.54 2.99 -17.60
N GLN A 69 -14.06 3.05 -18.82
CA GLN A 69 -13.97 4.24 -19.70
C GLN A 69 -12.54 4.81 -19.82
N GLY A 70 -11.54 3.96 -19.94
CA GLY A 70 -10.14 4.36 -20.07
C GLY A 70 -9.41 4.68 -18.77
N SER A 71 -10.12 4.77 -17.64
CA SER A 71 -9.55 5.05 -16.32
C SER A 71 -9.52 3.80 -15.44
N TYR A 72 -8.58 3.76 -14.50
CA TYR A 72 -8.51 2.69 -13.51
C TYR A 72 -9.26 3.07 -12.24
N MET A 73 -10.09 2.15 -11.75
CA MET A 73 -10.84 2.31 -10.51
C MET A 73 -10.55 1.17 -9.55
N THR A 74 -10.43 1.49 -8.28
CA THR A 74 -10.36 0.48 -7.22
C THR A 74 -11.73 0.31 -6.61
N LEU A 75 -12.22 -0.91 -6.59
CA LEU A 75 -13.49 -1.33 -5.97
C LEU A 75 -13.21 -2.30 -4.83
N ARG A 76 -14.20 -2.58 -4.03
CA ARG A 76 -14.20 -3.77 -3.18
C ARG A 76 -14.51 -5.00 -4.05
N GLU A 77 -13.96 -6.14 -3.69
CA GLU A 77 -14.15 -7.37 -4.46
C GLU A 77 -15.62 -7.80 -4.53
N ASP A 78 -16.39 -7.52 -3.48
CA ASP A 78 -17.84 -7.77 -3.41
C ASP A 78 -18.67 -6.83 -4.30
N GLU A 79 -18.07 -5.73 -4.78
CA GLU A 79 -18.69 -4.77 -5.71
C GLU A 79 -18.31 -5.04 -7.18
N LEU A 80 -17.52 -6.09 -7.43
CA LEU A 80 -16.89 -6.30 -8.74
C LEU A 80 -17.91 -6.64 -9.86
N ALA A 81 -19.07 -7.18 -9.55
CA ALA A 81 -20.09 -7.65 -10.51
C ALA A 81 -19.45 -8.55 -11.60
N GLU A 82 -19.70 -8.26 -12.87
CA GLU A 82 -19.17 -9.00 -14.02
C GLU A 82 -17.84 -8.45 -14.56
N GLN A 83 -17.25 -7.45 -13.89
CA GLN A 83 -16.02 -6.82 -14.34
C GLN A 83 -14.81 -7.69 -14.03
N ASN A 84 -13.82 -7.66 -14.91
CA ASN A 84 -12.58 -8.41 -14.71
C ASN A 84 -11.67 -7.68 -13.71
N ASN A 85 -11.26 -8.39 -12.66
CA ASN A 85 -10.25 -7.89 -11.73
C ASN A 85 -8.84 -7.95 -12.37
N LEU A 86 -8.20 -6.81 -12.47
CA LEU A 86 -6.85 -6.69 -13.03
C LEU A 86 -5.75 -7.00 -12.00
N LEU A 87 -6.08 -7.10 -10.71
CA LEU A 87 -5.13 -7.56 -9.71
C LEU A 87 -4.90 -9.05 -9.88
N GLN A 88 -3.66 -9.46 -9.71
CA GLN A 88 -3.25 -10.86 -9.74
C GLN A 88 -2.46 -11.20 -8.50
N ASP A 89 -2.52 -12.45 -8.08
CA ASP A 89 -1.70 -12.94 -7.00
C ASP A 89 -0.24 -12.97 -7.44
N VAL A 90 0.62 -12.27 -6.73
CA VAL A 90 2.06 -12.22 -6.98
C VAL A 90 2.81 -13.19 -6.10
N PHE A 91 2.32 -13.39 -4.88
CA PHE A 91 2.89 -14.28 -3.90
C PHE A 91 1.76 -14.96 -3.13
N LEU A 92 1.77 -16.28 -3.03
CA LEU A 92 0.73 -17.04 -2.36
C LEU A 92 1.32 -18.26 -1.65
N ASN A 93 1.00 -18.42 -0.37
CA ASN A 93 1.38 -19.59 0.46
C ASN A 93 2.88 -19.94 0.46
N GLY A 94 3.77 -18.97 0.28
CA GLY A 94 5.20 -19.18 0.21
C GLY A 94 5.77 -19.20 -1.23
N ASP A 95 4.93 -19.23 -2.23
CA ASP A 95 5.32 -19.32 -3.63
C ASP A 95 5.24 -17.95 -4.32
N LEU A 96 6.30 -17.61 -5.06
CA LEU A 96 6.32 -16.45 -5.96
C LEU A 96 5.65 -16.83 -7.28
N LEU A 97 4.47 -16.27 -7.54
CA LEU A 97 3.67 -16.58 -8.73
C LEU A 97 4.01 -15.70 -9.93
N VAL A 98 4.49 -14.48 -9.68
CA VAL A 98 4.87 -13.51 -10.71
C VAL A 98 6.23 -12.95 -10.37
N ASP A 99 7.20 -13.19 -11.25
CA ASP A 99 8.57 -12.66 -11.16
C ASP A 99 8.84 -11.77 -12.37
N ASP A 100 8.46 -10.52 -12.23
CA ASP A 100 8.62 -9.52 -13.28
C ASP A 100 10.01 -8.85 -13.21
N THR A 101 10.68 -8.76 -14.33
CA THR A 101 11.88 -7.94 -14.43
C THR A 101 11.54 -6.45 -14.36
N LEU A 102 12.47 -5.63 -13.83
CA LEU A 102 12.31 -4.17 -13.81
C LEU A 102 12.08 -3.59 -15.22
N THR A 103 12.69 -4.17 -16.24
CA THR A 103 12.50 -3.79 -17.64
C THR A 103 11.05 -4.03 -18.08
N ALA A 104 10.48 -5.19 -17.77
CA ALA A 104 9.09 -5.51 -18.10
C ALA A 104 8.11 -4.57 -17.39
N ILE A 105 8.37 -4.27 -16.10
CA ILE A 105 7.57 -3.33 -15.33
C ILE A 105 7.61 -1.93 -15.95
N ARG A 106 8.80 -1.44 -16.32
CA ARG A 106 8.97 -0.14 -16.98
C ARG A 106 8.26 -0.07 -18.32
N GLN A 107 8.33 -1.12 -19.13
CA GLN A 107 7.62 -1.18 -20.41
C GLN A 107 6.11 -1.12 -20.25
N ARG A 108 5.55 -1.82 -19.25
CA ARG A 108 4.11 -1.76 -18.94
C ARG A 108 3.67 -0.42 -18.39
N SER A 109 4.50 0.21 -17.57
CA SER A 109 4.20 1.51 -16.95
C SER A 109 4.40 2.69 -17.88
N SER A 110 5.14 2.54 -19.00
CA SER A 110 5.25 3.58 -20.01
C SER A 110 3.90 3.73 -20.71
N VAL A 111 3.06 4.58 -20.16
CA VAL A 111 1.83 5.01 -20.81
C VAL A 111 2.23 5.73 -22.09
N LYS A 112 1.91 5.16 -23.23
CA LYS A 112 2.00 5.89 -24.48
C LYS A 112 0.99 7.04 -24.37
N SER A 113 1.51 8.23 -24.19
CA SER A 113 0.78 9.48 -24.35
C SER A 113 0.26 9.62 -25.78
#